data_5123e9e476bf5566758b97c91c374ad3
#
_entry.id   5123e9e476bf5566758b97c91c374ad3
#
_cell.length_a   1.000
_cell.length_b   1.000
_cell.length_c   1.000
_cell.angle_alpha   90.00
_cell.angle_beta   90.00
_cell.angle_gamma   90.00
#
_symmetry.space_group_name_H-M   'P 1'
#
loop_
_entity.id
_entity.type
_entity.pdbx_description
1 polymer ?
#
loop_
_entity_poly.entity_id
_entity_poly.type
_entity_poly.pdbx_seq_one_letter_code
_entity_poly.pdbx_strand_id
1 'polypeptide(L)'
;MPLPKIATPASNSVAQICRTQPQDDERSILEHYLKALGNATDYVYMENQYFRYAGFAERLRKTAQVRKARGVPGDLYLFVVTNTPDSSDASKTTYDMMKGLGQEQLMPQVQRDLAHDLREKREQLKQLRENPHPDPYVRRGQENNIERLQRKIEALEEKGVTPEVEQRLGGLGAQDIPELAKNTGEDDKPYQLADVPGLKVVIATLATSDPAPGSPPPVRMSAEAEAALGAPPLKARYKHIYVHSKLLLVDDLYTLLSSANINVRSMHSDSELGIAQPNPDLARAMREELWGAHAYKLAETTEENFKLWNQKMDKNWKQQRNGESLTTHLLRFWDVTTPYSPNFTVD
;
A
#
# COMPACT_ATOMS: atom_id res chain seq x y z
N MET A 1 -6.22 -12.96 -24.10
CA MET A 1 -6.52 -14.14 -23.29
C MET A 1 -8.01 -14.37 -23.32
N PRO A 2 -8.52 -15.59 -23.57
CA PRO A 2 -9.92 -15.86 -23.34
C PRO A 2 -10.21 -15.74 -21.85
N LEU A 3 -11.28 -15.06 -21.48
CA LEU A 3 -11.75 -15.02 -20.10
C LEU A 3 -11.94 -16.46 -19.62
N PRO A 4 -11.45 -16.82 -18.42
CA PRO A 4 -11.68 -18.15 -17.90
C PRO A 4 -13.19 -18.39 -17.81
N LYS A 5 -13.59 -19.60 -18.16
CA LYS A 5 -14.96 -20.04 -17.91
C LYS A 5 -15.09 -20.21 -16.39
N ILE A 6 -15.55 -19.19 -15.72
CA ILE A 6 -16.04 -19.33 -14.34
C ILE A 6 -17.13 -20.39 -14.44
N ALA A 7 -16.88 -21.56 -13.85
CA ALA A 7 -17.87 -22.61 -13.79
C ALA A 7 -19.14 -21.97 -13.21
N THR A 8 -20.24 -22.05 -13.94
CA THR A 8 -21.53 -21.51 -13.49
C THR A 8 -21.80 -22.13 -12.12
N PRO A 9 -21.83 -21.34 -11.03
CA PRO A 9 -22.12 -21.91 -9.71
C PRO A 9 -23.48 -22.62 -9.80
N ALA A 10 -23.58 -23.78 -9.19
CA ALA A 10 -24.87 -24.44 -9.00
C ALA A 10 -25.84 -23.39 -8.44
N SER A 11 -27.01 -23.32 -8.97
CA SER A 11 -28.02 -22.27 -9.02
C SER A 11 -28.57 -21.70 -7.70
N ASN A 12 -27.91 -21.84 -6.55
CA ASN A 12 -28.44 -21.40 -5.25
C ASN A 12 -27.42 -20.61 -4.40
N SER A 13 -26.63 -19.71 -5.00
CA SER A 13 -25.79 -18.82 -4.21
C SER A 13 -26.60 -17.64 -3.66
N VAL A 14 -26.53 -17.43 -2.35
CA VAL A 14 -27.11 -16.25 -1.70
C VAL A 14 -26.16 -15.08 -1.90
N ALA A 15 -26.72 -13.94 -2.32
CA ALA A 15 -25.99 -12.68 -2.40
C ALA A 15 -26.77 -11.59 -1.67
N GLN A 16 -26.05 -10.71 -1.00
CA GLN A 16 -26.60 -9.52 -0.36
C GLN A 16 -26.14 -8.28 -1.11
N ILE A 17 -27.09 -7.43 -1.49
CA ILE A 17 -26.79 -6.08 -1.95
C ILE A 17 -26.48 -5.22 -0.73
N CYS A 18 -25.37 -4.51 -0.77
CA CYS A 18 -24.95 -3.57 0.25
C CYS A 18 -24.65 -2.20 -0.36
N ARG A 19 -24.79 -1.15 0.41
CA ARG A 19 -24.68 0.23 -0.06
C ARG A 19 -23.93 1.10 0.94
N THR A 20 -23.38 2.20 0.43
CA THR A 20 -23.21 3.45 1.18
C THR A 20 -24.23 4.42 0.61
N GLN A 21 -25.16 4.89 1.44
CA GLN A 21 -26.20 5.84 1.07
C GLN A 21 -26.42 6.77 2.26
N PRO A 22 -25.68 7.89 2.33
CA PRO A 22 -25.68 8.77 3.52
C PRO A 22 -27.04 9.36 3.87
N GLN A 23 -27.88 9.60 2.86
CA GLN A 23 -29.23 10.15 3.03
C GLN A 23 -30.14 9.20 3.82
N ASP A 24 -29.88 7.89 3.75
CA ASP A 24 -30.64 6.84 4.42
C ASP A 24 -29.89 6.31 5.66
N ASP A 25 -28.76 6.94 6.06
CA ASP A 25 -27.80 6.46 7.05
C ASP A 25 -27.31 5.01 6.80
N GLU A 26 -27.32 4.59 5.55
CA GLU A 26 -26.96 3.24 5.13
C GLU A 26 -25.46 3.14 4.89
N ARG A 27 -24.79 2.24 5.61
CA ARG A 27 -23.35 1.99 5.55
C ARG A 27 -23.02 0.50 5.53
N SER A 28 -23.88 -0.30 4.93
CA SER A 28 -23.70 -1.76 4.96
C SER A 28 -22.41 -2.22 4.25
N ILE A 29 -21.86 -1.47 3.28
CA ILE A 29 -20.55 -1.80 2.72
C ILE A 29 -19.47 -1.75 3.81
N LEU A 30 -19.39 -0.66 4.59
CA LEU A 30 -18.46 -0.54 5.71
C LEU A 30 -18.65 -1.65 6.75
N GLU A 31 -19.90 -1.96 7.09
CA GLU A 31 -20.20 -3.02 8.04
C GLU A 31 -19.74 -4.38 7.56
N HIS A 32 -19.94 -4.69 6.27
CA HIS A 32 -19.46 -5.93 5.65
C HIS A 32 -17.94 -6.02 5.73
N TYR A 33 -17.21 -4.95 5.38
CA TYR A 33 -15.76 -4.91 5.58
C TYR A 33 -15.39 -5.20 7.03
N LEU A 34 -15.92 -4.45 7.99
CA LEU A 34 -15.55 -4.58 9.41
C LEU A 34 -15.88 -5.97 9.97
N LYS A 35 -17.02 -6.57 9.59
CA LYS A 35 -17.41 -7.92 9.99
C LYS A 35 -16.49 -8.96 9.36
N ALA A 36 -16.23 -8.87 8.05
CA ALA A 36 -15.36 -9.81 7.35
C ALA A 36 -13.92 -9.78 7.91
N LEU A 37 -13.33 -8.59 8.07
CA LEU A 37 -12.00 -8.43 8.67
C LEU A 37 -11.94 -8.92 10.13
N GLY A 38 -13.05 -8.77 10.88
CA GLY A 38 -13.14 -9.22 12.26
C GLY A 38 -13.28 -10.73 12.44
N ASN A 39 -13.67 -11.44 11.39
CA ASN A 39 -13.86 -12.89 11.40
C ASN A 39 -12.79 -13.64 10.58
N ALA A 40 -11.85 -12.93 9.97
CA ALA A 40 -10.78 -13.55 9.18
C ALA A 40 -9.92 -14.49 10.02
N THR A 41 -9.65 -15.68 9.47
CA THR A 41 -8.93 -16.74 10.16
C THR A 41 -7.61 -17.15 9.53
N ASP A 42 -7.46 -17.01 8.23
CA ASP A 42 -6.27 -17.37 7.49
C ASP A 42 -5.75 -16.18 6.70
N TYR A 43 -6.57 -15.65 5.77
CA TYR A 43 -6.14 -14.53 4.97
C TYR A 43 -7.25 -13.51 4.68
N VAL A 44 -6.80 -12.30 4.36
CA VAL A 44 -7.58 -11.24 3.74
C VAL A 44 -6.86 -10.80 2.46
N TYR A 45 -7.57 -10.76 1.34
CA TYR A 45 -7.11 -10.17 0.09
C TYR A 45 -7.93 -8.94 -0.25
N MET A 46 -7.27 -7.82 -0.50
CA MET A 46 -7.88 -6.56 -0.92
C MET A 46 -7.25 -6.11 -2.24
N GLU A 47 -8.07 -5.98 -3.27
CA GLU A 47 -7.68 -5.30 -4.51
C GLU A 47 -8.54 -4.05 -4.66
N ASN A 48 -7.92 -2.87 -4.53
CA ASN A 48 -8.64 -1.62 -4.46
C ASN A 48 -7.83 -0.46 -5.04
N GLN A 49 -8.51 0.44 -5.72
CA GLN A 49 -7.91 1.65 -6.28
C GLN A 49 -7.20 2.48 -5.22
N TYR A 50 -7.76 2.59 -4.01
CA TYR A 50 -7.21 3.31 -2.87
C TYR A 50 -7.10 2.40 -1.65
N PHE A 51 -6.07 2.61 -0.84
CA PHE A 51 -5.85 1.89 0.40
C PHE A 51 -5.54 2.88 1.54
N ARG A 52 -6.57 3.59 2.01
CA ARG A 52 -6.43 4.74 2.90
C ARG A 52 -7.59 4.93 3.90
N TYR A 53 -8.06 3.83 4.51
CA TYR A 53 -9.05 3.86 5.59
C TYR A 53 -8.47 3.18 6.84
N ALA A 54 -7.87 3.98 7.74
CA ALA A 54 -7.12 3.50 8.91
C ALA A 54 -7.93 2.56 9.83
N GLY A 55 -9.26 2.71 9.89
CA GLY A 55 -10.12 1.82 10.65
C GLY A 55 -10.05 0.34 10.24
N PHE A 56 -9.66 0.04 9.00
CA PHE A 56 -9.44 -1.35 8.58
C PHE A 56 -8.12 -1.90 9.12
N ALA A 57 -7.06 -1.09 9.16
CA ALA A 57 -5.79 -1.48 9.78
C ALA A 57 -5.99 -1.78 11.28
N GLU A 58 -6.72 -0.92 11.98
CA GLU A 58 -7.06 -1.13 13.39
C GLU A 58 -7.85 -2.42 13.59
N ARG A 59 -8.88 -2.66 12.74
CA ARG A 59 -9.69 -3.88 12.79
C ARG A 59 -8.86 -5.14 12.59
N LEU A 60 -7.97 -5.16 11.60
CA LEU A 60 -7.08 -6.28 11.30
C LEU A 60 -6.11 -6.56 12.45
N ARG A 61 -5.48 -5.51 13.01
CA ARG A 61 -4.60 -5.67 14.20
C ARG A 61 -5.35 -6.27 15.37
N LYS A 62 -6.54 -5.77 15.67
CA LYS A 62 -7.38 -6.30 16.73
C LYS A 62 -7.74 -7.76 16.49
N THR A 63 -8.08 -8.13 15.26
CA THR A 63 -8.37 -9.52 14.90
C THR A 63 -7.15 -10.41 15.12
N ALA A 64 -5.98 -10.01 14.66
CA ALA A 64 -4.73 -10.76 14.86
C ALA A 64 -4.39 -10.91 16.36
N GLN A 65 -4.53 -9.84 17.15
CA GLN A 65 -4.31 -9.87 18.60
C GLN A 65 -5.26 -10.84 19.31
N VAL A 66 -6.55 -10.81 18.96
CA VAL A 66 -7.56 -11.70 19.55
C VAL A 66 -7.28 -13.15 19.19
N ARG A 67 -6.89 -13.44 17.95
CA ARG A 67 -6.49 -14.79 17.51
C ARG A 67 -5.31 -15.31 18.34
N LYS A 68 -4.27 -14.49 18.49
CA LYS A 68 -3.08 -14.83 19.27
C LYS A 68 -3.43 -15.06 20.76
N ALA A 69 -4.24 -14.19 21.34
CA ALA A 69 -4.69 -14.33 22.72
C ALA A 69 -5.53 -15.60 22.97
N ARG A 70 -6.23 -16.08 21.96
CA ARG A 70 -7.00 -17.33 21.98
C ARG A 70 -6.18 -18.58 21.66
N GLY A 71 -4.88 -18.44 21.42
CA GLY A 71 -4.00 -19.56 21.07
C GLY A 71 -4.25 -20.14 19.67
N VAL A 72 -4.89 -19.39 18.77
CA VAL A 72 -5.07 -19.83 17.37
C VAL A 72 -3.69 -19.89 16.70
N PRO A 73 -3.27 -21.04 16.16
CA PRO A 73 -1.97 -21.19 15.54
C PRO A 73 -1.87 -20.40 14.22
N GLY A 74 -0.64 -20.04 13.86
CA GLY A 74 -0.34 -19.29 12.63
C GLY A 74 -0.68 -17.81 12.70
N ASP A 75 -0.22 -17.08 11.70
CA ASP A 75 -0.50 -15.65 11.52
C ASP A 75 -1.73 -15.44 10.64
N LEU A 76 -2.34 -14.28 10.73
CA LEU A 76 -3.30 -13.78 9.75
C LEU A 76 -2.50 -13.09 8.63
N TYR A 77 -2.82 -13.40 7.38
CA TYR A 77 -2.14 -12.84 6.22
C TYR A 77 -3.00 -11.77 5.54
N LEU A 78 -2.42 -10.61 5.28
CA LEU A 78 -3.04 -9.55 4.49
C LEU A 78 -2.27 -9.39 3.17
N PHE A 79 -2.98 -9.59 2.06
CA PHE A 79 -2.50 -9.31 0.71
C PHE A 79 -3.24 -8.10 0.17
N VAL A 80 -2.51 -7.10 -0.30
CA VAL A 80 -3.09 -5.88 -0.87
C VAL A 80 -2.51 -5.62 -2.25
N VAL A 81 -3.38 -5.32 -3.18
CA VAL A 81 -3.04 -4.79 -4.51
C VAL A 81 -3.71 -3.43 -4.65
N THR A 82 -2.92 -2.39 -4.85
CA THR A 82 -3.42 -1.00 -4.90
C THR A 82 -2.52 -0.12 -5.75
N ASN A 83 -2.91 1.15 -5.96
CA ASN A 83 -2.05 2.13 -6.61
C ASN A 83 -1.26 2.97 -5.59
N THR A 84 -0.17 3.58 -6.05
CA THR A 84 0.46 4.66 -5.29
C THR A 84 -0.45 5.89 -5.26
N PRO A 85 -0.45 6.68 -4.17
CA PRO A 85 -1.27 7.90 -4.09
C PRO A 85 -0.89 8.94 -5.16
N ASP A 86 -1.88 9.62 -5.68
CA ASP A 86 -1.77 10.64 -6.74
C ASP A 86 -1.77 12.09 -6.23
N SER A 87 -1.97 12.29 -4.92
CA SER A 87 -2.00 13.62 -4.29
C SER A 87 -1.44 13.58 -2.86
N SER A 88 -1.03 14.76 -2.35
CA SER A 88 -0.45 14.87 -1.01
C SER A 88 -1.43 14.48 0.10
N ASP A 89 -2.71 14.80 -0.03
CA ASP A 89 -3.73 14.44 0.96
C ASP A 89 -4.04 12.94 0.92
N ALA A 90 -4.07 12.35 -0.29
CA ALA A 90 -4.16 10.91 -0.46
C ALA A 90 -2.95 10.19 0.15
N SER A 91 -1.75 10.75 0.01
CA SER A 91 -0.52 10.20 0.59
C SER A 91 -0.56 10.19 2.11
N LYS A 92 -1.02 11.26 2.76
CA LYS A 92 -1.13 11.34 4.23
C LYS A 92 -2.11 10.30 4.80
N THR A 93 -3.28 10.14 4.19
CA THR A 93 -4.28 9.16 4.64
C THR A 93 -3.86 7.72 4.34
N THR A 94 -3.14 7.49 3.24
CA THR A 94 -2.51 6.20 2.95
C THR A 94 -1.41 5.90 3.98
N TYR A 95 -0.60 6.91 4.34
CA TYR A 95 0.42 6.75 5.38
C TYR A 95 -0.16 6.33 6.73
N ASP A 96 -1.29 6.93 7.16
CA ASP A 96 -1.96 6.56 8.41
C ASP A 96 -2.43 5.08 8.36
N MET A 97 -2.94 4.61 7.21
CA MET A 97 -3.28 3.19 6.98
C MET A 97 -2.03 2.29 7.04
N MET A 98 -0.95 2.66 6.33
CA MET A 98 0.32 1.92 6.30
C MET A 98 0.94 1.81 7.69
N LYS A 99 0.97 2.93 8.44
CA LYS A 99 1.45 2.96 9.83
C LYS A 99 0.65 2.02 10.72
N GLY A 100 -0.67 2.02 10.58
CA GLY A 100 -1.54 1.08 11.30
C GLY A 100 -1.19 -0.38 11.06
N LEU A 101 -0.54 -0.70 9.95
CA LEU A 101 -0.11 -2.05 9.57
C LEU A 101 1.40 -2.31 9.74
N GLY A 102 2.17 -1.35 10.28
CA GLY A 102 3.64 -1.46 10.38
C GLY A 102 4.36 -1.37 9.03
N GLN A 103 3.74 -0.70 8.05
CA GLN A 103 4.24 -0.61 6.67
C GLN A 103 4.63 0.82 6.28
N GLU A 104 4.73 1.74 7.22
CA GLU A 104 5.03 3.17 6.97
C GLU A 104 6.36 3.40 6.27
N GLN A 105 7.32 2.48 6.41
CA GLN A 105 8.62 2.53 5.74
C GLN A 105 8.52 2.41 4.20
N LEU A 106 7.37 1.95 3.70
CA LEU A 106 7.10 1.93 2.26
C LEU A 106 6.74 3.32 1.71
N MET A 107 6.65 4.33 2.58
CA MET A 107 6.30 5.71 2.22
C MET A 107 7.36 6.73 2.68
N PRO A 108 8.63 6.59 2.25
CA PRO A 108 9.70 7.48 2.69
C PRO A 108 9.52 8.93 2.22
N GLN A 109 8.81 9.17 1.11
CA GLN A 109 8.50 10.52 0.67
C GLN A 109 7.60 11.24 1.68
N VAL A 110 6.54 10.57 2.13
CA VAL A 110 5.65 11.13 3.17
C VAL A 110 6.38 11.28 4.50
N GLN A 111 7.20 10.29 4.88
CA GLN A 111 8.01 10.39 6.10
C GLN A 111 8.94 11.60 6.08
N ARG A 112 9.60 11.88 4.95
CA ARG A 112 10.44 13.06 4.75
C ARG A 112 9.64 14.35 4.91
N ASP A 113 8.48 14.44 4.26
CA ASP A 113 7.64 15.63 4.32
C ASP A 113 7.13 15.91 5.74
N LEU A 114 6.75 14.88 6.48
CA LEU A 114 6.36 15.00 7.88
C LEU A 114 7.55 15.39 8.78
N ALA A 115 8.73 14.82 8.55
CA ALA A 115 9.95 15.15 9.30
C ALA A 115 10.39 16.60 9.04
N HIS A 116 10.31 17.06 7.81
CA HIS A 116 10.58 18.44 7.44
C HIS A 116 9.60 19.40 8.14
N ASP A 117 8.29 19.12 8.09
CA ASP A 117 7.26 19.91 8.75
C ASP A 117 7.47 19.96 10.28
N LEU A 118 7.84 18.85 10.90
CA LEU A 118 8.17 18.80 12.32
C LEU A 118 9.36 19.71 12.66
N ARG A 119 10.43 19.62 11.88
CA ARG A 119 11.64 20.44 12.05
C ARG A 119 11.33 21.94 11.94
N GLU A 120 10.57 22.35 10.91
CA GLU A 120 10.17 23.75 10.75
C GLU A 120 9.35 24.25 11.95
N LYS A 121 8.40 23.46 12.43
CA LYS A 121 7.55 23.85 13.57
C LYS A 121 8.34 23.94 14.88
N ARG A 122 9.30 23.06 15.09
CA ARG A 122 10.20 23.14 16.25
C ARG A 122 11.07 24.39 16.21
N GLU A 123 11.59 24.74 15.04
CA GLU A 123 12.38 25.96 14.88
C GLU A 123 11.53 27.23 15.11
N GLN A 124 10.30 27.28 14.55
CA GLN A 124 9.34 28.35 14.80
C GLN A 124 9.01 28.49 16.30
N LEU A 125 8.77 27.36 16.98
CA LEU A 125 8.49 27.33 18.40
C LEU A 125 9.65 27.87 19.23
N LYS A 126 10.89 27.48 18.88
CA LYS A 126 12.11 27.95 19.51
C LYS A 126 12.25 29.46 19.35
N GLN A 127 12.13 29.99 18.14
CA GLN A 127 12.20 31.43 17.86
C GLN A 127 11.18 32.25 18.65
N LEU A 128 9.92 31.76 18.75
CA LEU A 128 8.88 32.45 19.50
C LEU A 128 9.16 32.46 21.02
N ARG A 129 9.78 31.41 21.54
CA ARG A 129 10.14 31.33 22.97
C ARG A 129 11.37 32.17 23.33
N GLU A 130 12.35 32.23 22.44
CA GLU A 130 13.59 33.01 22.63
C GLU A 130 13.39 34.52 22.44
N ASN A 131 12.38 34.90 21.66
CA ASN A 131 12.08 36.31 21.32
C ASN A 131 10.65 36.71 21.76
N PRO A 132 10.36 36.81 23.09
CA PRO A 132 9.06 37.24 23.54
C PRO A 132 8.82 38.75 23.20
N HIS A 133 7.67 39.06 22.64
CA HIS A 133 7.35 40.44 22.27
C HIS A 133 7.25 41.33 23.52
N PRO A 134 7.81 42.54 23.50
CA PRO A 134 7.78 43.45 24.65
C PRO A 134 6.36 43.91 25.01
N ASP A 135 5.50 44.11 24.03
CA ASP A 135 4.10 44.51 24.24
C ASP A 135 3.27 43.33 24.81
N PRO A 136 2.59 43.52 25.98
CA PRO A 136 1.81 42.46 26.64
C PRO A 136 0.63 41.95 25.78
N TYR A 137 0.01 42.80 24.99
CA TYR A 137 -1.12 42.38 24.15
C TYR A 137 -0.67 41.49 22.99
N VAL A 138 0.44 41.87 22.33
CA VAL A 138 1.04 41.07 21.26
C VAL A 138 1.62 39.77 21.81
N ARG A 139 2.21 39.80 23.02
CA ARG A 139 2.73 38.60 23.73
C ARG A 139 1.65 37.56 23.97
N ARG A 140 0.44 37.97 24.36
CA ARG A 140 -0.69 37.04 24.50
C ARG A 140 -1.06 36.34 23.20
N GLY A 141 -1.01 37.03 22.08
CA GLY A 141 -1.16 36.42 20.75
C GLY A 141 -0.03 35.44 20.40
N GLN A 142 1.20 35.75 20.81
CA GLN A 142 2.36 34.88 20.68
C GLN A 142 2.22 33.60 21.52
N GLU A 143 1.73 33.68 22.75
CA GLU A 143 1.46 32.54 23.63
C GLU A 143 0.42 31.59 23.02
N ASN A 144 -0.67 32.11 22.48
CA ASN A 144 -1.66 31.31 21.75
C ASN A 144 -1.05 30.58 20.52
N ASN A 145 -0.11 31.24 19.83
CA ASN A 145 0.58 30.65 18.70
C ASN A 145 1.54 29.53 19.16
N ILE A 146 2.22 29.71 20.28
CA ILE A 146 3.07 28.69 20.92
C ILE A 146 2.26 27.44 21.23
N GLU A 147 1.12 27.57 21.90
CA GLU A 147 0.24 26.43 22.20
C GLU A 147 -0.25 25.71 20.93
N ARG A 148 -0.59 26.48 19.88
CA ARG A 148 -1.01 25.91 18.61
C ARG A 148 0.12 25.12 17.95
N LEU A 149 1.35 25.64 17.98
CA LEU A 149 2.52 24.94 17.44
C LEU A 149 2.84 23.66 18.22
N GLN A 150 2.74 23.71 19.56
CA GLN A 150 2.95 22.54 20.42
C GLN A 150 1.98 21.40 20.04
N ARG A 151 0.68 21.69 19.94
CA ARG A 151 -0.32 20.70 19.53
C ARG A 151 -0.04 20.12 18.13
N LYS A 152 0.49 20.94 17.20
CA LYS A 152 0.87 20.46 15.87
C LYS A 152 2.10 19.56 15.92
N ILE A 153 3.08 19.88 16.77
CA ILE A 153 4.28 19.06 16.98
C ILE A 153 3.87 17.70 17.57
N GLU A 154 3.06 17.70 18.63
CA GLU A 154 2.52 16.48 19.23
C GLU A 154 1.79 15.60 18.21
N ALA A 155 0.94 16.18 17.38
CA ALA A 155 0.22 15.45 16.33
C ALA A 155 1.15 14.85 15.25
N LEU A 156 2.29 15.50 14.93
CA LEU A 156 3.29 14.96 14.01
C LEU A 156 4.11 13.82 14.66
N GLU A 157 4.44 13.95 15.95
CA GLU A 157 5.11 12.92 16.72
C GLU A 157 4.20 11.67 16.87
N GLU A 158 2.91 11.86 17.13
CA GLU A 158 1.91 10.77 17.12
C GLU A 158 1.82 10.07 15.76
N LYS A 159 2.11 10.75 14.66
CA LYS A 159 2.23 10.13 13.33
C LYS A 159 3.49 9.27 13.15
N GLY A 160 4.35 9.18 14.18
CA GLY A 160 5.54 8.33 14.18
C GLY A 160 6.78 9.01 13.59
N VAL A 161 6.79 10.34 13.53
CA VAL A 161 7.99 11.10 13.23
C VAL A 161 8.84 11.15 14.49
N THR A 162 9.72 10.14 14.65
CA THR A 162 10.66 10.09 15.77
C THR A 162 11.86 11.00 15.52
N PRO A 163 12.65 11.34 16.56
CA PRO A 163 13.90 12.10 16.39
C PRO A 163 14.86 11.46 15.38
N GLU A 164 14.91 10.13 15.32
CA GLU A 164 15.76 9.40 14.38
C GLU A 164 15.26 9.58 12.94
N VAL A 165 13.93 9.53 12.71
CA VAL A 165 13.31 9.80 11.40
C VAL A 165 13.57 11.25 10.99
N GLU A 166 13.41 12.20 11.92
CA GLU A 166 13.70 13.62 11.69
C GLU A 166 15.17 13.85 11.34
N GLN A 167 16.08 13.24 12.06
CA GLN A 167 17.52 13.33 11.81
C GLN A 167 17.89 12.75 10.44
N ARG A 168 17.33 11.60 10.10
CA ARG A 168 17.62 10.88 8.84
C ARG A 168 17.02 11.57 7.62
N LEU A 169 15.77 12.04 7.70
CA LEU A 169 14.99 12.48 6.55
C LEU A 169 14.68 13.98 6.54
N GLY A 170 14.62 14.64 7.69
CA GLY A 170 14.15 16.03 7.81
C GLY A 170 15.06 17.08 7.16
N GLY A 171 16.30 16.73 6.83
CA GLY A 171 17.24 17.59 6.10
C GLY A 171 17.33 17.31 4.60
N LEU A 172 16.66 16.25 4.11
CA LEU A 172 16.73 15.83 2.73
C LEU A 172 15.73 16.59 1.85
N GLY A 173 16.15 16.97 0.66
CA GLY A 173 15.25 17.46 -0.39
C GLY A 173 14.49 16.31 -1.05
N ALA A 174 13.42 16.63 -1.79
CA ALA A 174 12.65 15.62 -2.51
C ALA A 174 13.50 14.84 -3.53
N GLN A 175 14.54 15.48 -4.10
CA GLN A 175 15.49 14.88 -5.04
C GLN A 175 16.42 13.85 -4.39
N ASP A 176 16.61 13.89 -3.06
CA ASP A 176 17.54 13.02 -2.34
C ASP A 176 16.90 11.67 -1.99
N ILE A 177 15.58 11.59 -1.93
CA ILE A 177 14.86 10.37 -1.59
C ILE A 177 15.11 9.23 -2.60
N PRO A 178 15.12 9.47 -3.93
CA PRO A 178 15.49 8.42 -4.90
C PRO A 178 16.91 7.89 -4.68
N GLU A 179 17.84 8.71 -4.20
CA GLU A 179 19.22 8.28 -3.92
C GLU A 179 19.31 7.34 -2.70
N LEU A 180 18.45 7.53 -1.68
CA LEU A 180 18.36 6.58 -0.56
C LEU A 180 18.02 5.16 -1.04
N ALA A 181 17.18 5.05 -2.08
CA ALA A 181 16.83 3.76 -2.67
C ALA A 181 17.97 3.15 -3.52
N LYS A 182 18.91 3.98 -4.00
CA LYS A 182 20.06 3.52 -4.80
C LYS A 182 21.23 3.03 -3.94
N ASN A 183 21.41 3.63 -2.76
CA ASN A 183 22.57 3.39 -1.89
C ASN A 183 22.43 2.14 -1.02
N THR A 184 21.39 1.35 -1.18
CA THR A 184 21.25 0.06 -0.53
C THR A 184 22.07 -0.99 -1.29
N GLY A 185 22.89 -1.76 -0.61
CA GLY A 185 23.62 -2.89 -1.17
C GLY A 185 22.69 -3.89 -1.88
N GLU A 186 23.25 -4.86 -2.60
CA GLU A 186 22.42 -5.82 -3.39
C GLU A 186 21.37 -6.56 -2.56
N ASP A 187 21.62 -6.77 -1.26
CA ASP A 187 20.72 -7.46 -0.33
C ASP A 187 19.97 -6.52 0.63
N ASP A 188 20.36 -5.24 0.69
CA ASP A 188 19.74 -4.27 1.59
C ASP A 188 18.45 -3.69 0.98
N LYS A 189 17.37 -3.86 1.70
CA LYS A 189 16.09 -3.21 1.36
C LYS A 189 16.09 -1.80 1.95
N PRO A 190 15.63 -0.79 1.19
CA PRO A 190 15.59 0.58 1.68
C PRO A 190 14.52 0.81 2.76
N TYR A 191 13.94 -0.25 3.28
CA TYR A 191 12.88 -0.23 4.29
C TYR A 191 13.05 -1.38 5.28
N GLN A 192 12.67 -1.10 6.53
CA GLN A 192 12.53 -2.10 7.59
C GLN A 192 11.08 -2.07 8.06
N LEU A 193 10.32 -3.12 7.74
CA LEU A 193 8.92 -3.22 8.12
C LEU A 193 8.80 -3.62 9.59
N ALA A 194 7.91 -2.95 10.31
CA ALA A 194 7.63 -3.31 11.69
C ALA A 194 6.90 -4.65 11.75
N ASP A 195 7.27 -5.49 12.70
CA ASP A 195 6.53 -6.74 12.95
C ASP A 195 5.24 -6.44 13.74
N VAL A 196 4.11 -6.78 13.17
CA VAL A 196 2.81 -6.71 13.83
C VAL A 196 2.48 -8.12 14.33
N PRO A 197 2.52 -8.36 15.64
CA PRO A 197 2.34 -9.71 16.17
C PRO A 197 1.05 -10.38 15.71
N GLY A 198 1.17 -11.53 15.04
CA GLY A 198 0.06 -12.31 14.52
C GLY A 198 -0.54 -11.82 13.19
N LEU A 199 0.05 -10.78 12.57
CA LEU A 199 -0.37 -10.25 11.28
C LEU A 199 0.84 -10.12 10.34
N LYS A 200 0.75 -10.76 9.19
CA LYS A 200 1.72 -10.65 8.09
C LYS A 200 1.11 -9.85 6.95
N VAL A 201 1.79 -8.81 6.49
CA VAL A 201 1.25 -7.88 5.51
C VAL A 201 2.14 -7.82 4.28
N VAL A 202 1.53 -7.90 3.11
CA VAL A 202 2.19 -7.66 1.82
C VAL A 202 1.35 -6.69 1.00
N ILE A 203 1.99 -5.62 0.50
CA ILE A 203 1.33 -4.58 -0.28
C ILE A 203 2.06 -4.43 -1.61
N ALA A 204 1.32 -4.63 -2.69
CA ALA A 204 1.82 -4.58 -4.05
C ALA A 204 1.12 -3.50 -4.87
N THR A 205 1.85 -2.97 -5.84
CA THR A 205 1.33 -2.30 -7.02
C THR A 205 1.53 -3.21 -8.22
N LEU A 206 0.82 -2.94 -9.31
CA LEU A 206 0.96 -3.72 -10.54
C LEU A 206 1.69 -2.93 -11.61
N ALA A 207 2.57 -3.63 -12.34
CA ALA A 207 3.24 -3.06 -13.51
C ALA A 207 3.48 -4.13 -14.57
N THR A 208 3.71 -3.67 -15.78
CA THR A 208 4.25 -4.48 -16.87
C THR A 208 5.57 -3.88 -17.36
N SER A 209 6.34 -4.65 -18.10
CA SER A 209 7.55 -4.19 -18.78
C SER A 209 7.46 -4.46 -20.28
N ASP A 210 8.32 -3.83 -21.06
CA ASP A 210 8.50 -4.13 -22.46
C ASP A 210 9.96 -4.62 -22.66
N PRO A 211 10.18 -5.93 -22.91
CA PRO A 211 9.15 -6.97 -23.11
C PRO A 211 8.32 -7.28 -21.86
N ALA A 212 7.09 -7.78 -22.10
CA ALA A 212 6.14 -8.10 -21.03
C ALA A 212 6.67 -9.23 -20.12
N PRO A 213 6.24 -9.28 -18.84
CA PRO A 213 6.55 -10.38 -17.93
C PRO A 213 6.19 -11.74 -18.54
N GLY A 214 7.06 -12.75 -18.36
CA GLY A 214 6.85 -14.09 -18.91
C GLY A 214 7.12 -14.24 -20.41
N SER A 215 7.42 -13.16 -21.13
CA SER A 215 7.90 -13.24 -22.53
C SER A 215 9.29 -13.90 -22.56
N PRO A 216 9.62 -14.64 -23.62
CA PRO A 216 11.00 -15.07 -23.83
C PRO A 216 11.91 -13.85 -23.85
N PRO A 217 13.12 -13.94 -23.28
CA PRO A 217 14.07 -12.83 -23.33
C PRO A 217 14.27 -12.42 -24.79
N PRO A 218 14.35 -11.11 -25.09
CA PRO A 218 14.66 -10.65 -26.43
C PRO A 218 15.97 -11.33 -26.87
N VAL A 219 16.03 -11.75 -28.13
CA VAL A 219 17.27 -12.27 -28.70
C VAL A 219 18.29 -11.13 -28.61
N ARG A 220 19.10 -11.16 -27.56
CA ARG A 220 20.18 -10.18 -27.40
C ARG A 220 21.29 -10.54 -28.38
N MET A 221 21.81 -9.57 -29.07
CA MET A 221 23.12 -9.67 -29.71
C MET A 221 24.14 -9.98 -28.61
N SER A 222 25.24 -10.64 -28.93
CA SER A 222 26.31 -10.84 -27.95
C SER A 222 26.78 -9.48 -27.42
N ALA A 223 27.20 -9.43 -26.13
CA ALA A 223 27.72 -8.20 -25.54
C ALA A 223 28.84 -7.55 -26.38
N GLU A 224 29.59 -8.36 -27.10
CA GLU A 224 30.64 -7.93 -28.06
C GLU A 224 30.06 -7.25 -29.30
N ALA A 225 28.91 -7.74 -29.81
CA ALA A 225 28.22 -7.15 -30.94
C ALA A 225 27.48 -5.85 -30.55
N GLU A 226 26.92 -5.77 -29.37
CA GLU A 226 26.33 -4.54 -28.81
C GLU A 226 27.41 -3.47 -28.57
N ALA A 227 28.55 -3.85 -28.01
CA ALA A 227 29.71 -2.97 -27.82
C ALA A 227 30.30 -2.47 -29.16
N ALA A 228 30.35 -3.32 -30.20
CA ALA A 228 30.84 -2.96 -31.52
C ALA A 228 29.94 -1.95 -32.25
N LEU A 229 28.63 -1.93 -31.92
CA LEU A 229 27.67 -0.98 -32.48
C LEU A 229 27.60 0.33 -31.69
N GLY A 230 28.28 0.43 -30.54
CA GLY A 230 28.26 1.63 -29.69
C GLY A 230 26.85 1.97 -29.13
N ALA A 231 25.90 1.05 -29.23
CA ALA A 231 24.55 1.25 -28.76
C ALA A 231 24.48 0.92 -27.24
N PRO A 232 23.92 1.81 -26.40
CA PRO A 232 23.70 1.46 -25.01
C PRO A 232 22.74 0.25 -24.94
N PRO A 233 22.91 -0.66 -23.96
CA PRO A 233 22.02 -1.80 -23.80
C PRO A 233 20.57 -1.32 -23.69
N LEU A 234 19.67 -1.96 -24.45
CA LEU A 234 18.24 -1.68 -24.41
C LEU A 234 17.72 -1.97 -23.00
N LYS A 235 17.40 -0.91 -22.27
CA LYS A 235 16.75 -1.03 -20.97
C LYS A 235 15.26 -1.28 -21.15
N ALA A 236 14.70 -2.16 -20.32
CA ALA A 236 13.27 -2.39 -20.30
C ALA A 236 12.52 -1.09 -19.93
N ARG A 237 11.38 -0.87 -20.59
CA ARG A 237 10.45 0.20 -20.24
C ARG A 237 9.37 -0.38 -19.32
N TYR A 238 8.91 0.42 -18.36
CA TYR A 238 7.91 -0.02 -17.37
C TYR A 238 6.67 0.83 -17.49
N LYS A 239 5.50 0.19 -17.31
CA LYS A 239 4.21 0.86 -17.28
C LYS A 239 3.38 0.32 -16.12
N HIS A 240 2.77 1.20 -15.32
CA HIS A 240 1.82 0.81 -14.29
C HIS A 240 0.57 0.17 -14.93
N ILE A 241 0.07 -0.85 -14.25
CA ILE A 241 -1.28 -1.39 -14.47
C ILE A 241 -2.15 -0.74 -13.40
N TYR A 242 -3.04 0.15 -13.84
CA TYR A 242 -3.90 0.89 -12.92
C TYR A 242 -4.98 -0.02 -12.34
N VAL A 243 -5.00 -0.15 -11.03
CA VAL A 243 -5.98 -0.93 -10.30
C VAL A 243 -7.25 -0.10 -10.13
N HIS A 244 -8.38 -0.56 -10.68
CA HIS A 244 -9.68 0.10 -10.48
C HIS A 244 -10.74 -0.83 -9.88
N SER A 245 -10.42 -2.10 -9.62
CA SER A 245 -11.22 -3.06 -8.86
C SER A 245 -11.44 -2.59 -7.42
N LYS A 246 -12.52 -3.04 -6.79
CA LYS A 246 -12.80 -2.87 -5.38
C LYS A 246 -13.33 -4.20 -4.85
N LEU A 247 -12.38 -5.10 -4.58
CA LEU A 247 -12.62 -6.49 -4.22
C LEU A 247 -12.05 -6.79 -2.84
N LEU A 248 -12.82 -7.49 -2.02
CA LEU A 248 -12.39 -8.13 -0.79
C LEU A 248 -12.68 -9.62 -0.87
N LEU A 249 -11.67 -10.45 -0.62
CA LEU A 249 -11.81 -11.90 -0.40
C LEU A 249 -11.33 -12.23 1.00
N VAL A 250 -12.01 -13.15 1.69
CA VAL A 250 -11.62 -13.63 3.03
C VAL A 250 -11.75 -15.14 3.11
N ASP A 251 -10.66 -15.81 3.44
CA ASP A 251 -10.56 -17.23 3.82
C ASP A 251 -11.17 -18.24 2.82
N ASP A 252 -11.19 -17.97 1.53
CA ASP A 252 -11.94 -18.76 0.53
C ASP A 252 -13.43 -18.96 0.90
N LEU A 253 -14.01 -18.05 1.66
CA LEU A 253 -15.38 -18.18 2.17
C LEU A 253 -16.27 -16.99 1.76
N TYR A 254 -15.69 -15.83 1.59
CA TYR A 254 -16.44 -14.60 1.48
C TYR A 254 -15.86 -13.67 0.41
N THR A 255 -16.75 -13.12 -0.40
CA THR A 255 -16.46 -12.15 -1.46
C THR A 255 -17.30 -10.91 -1.27
N LEU A 256 -16.68 -9.74 -1.35
CA LEU A 256 -17.36 -8.46 -1.50
C LEU A 256 -16.78 -7.71 -2.71
N LEU A 257 -17.60 -7.51 -3.72
CA LEU A 257 -17.29 -6.68 -4.87
C LEU A 257 -18.16 -5.43 -4.83
N SER A 258 -17.53 -4.26 -4.94
CA SER A 258 -18.29 -3.00 -4.82
C SER A 258 -17.71 -1.89 -5.71
N SER A 259 -18.42 -0.76 -5.79
CA SER A 259 -17.89 0.49 -6.32
C SER A 259 -17.04 1.26 -5.29
N ALA A 260 -17.14 0.91 -4.00
CA ALA A 260 -16.56 1.64 -2.89
C ALA A 260 -15.04 1.53 -2.82
N ASN A 261 -14.36 2.65 -2.89
CA ASN A 261 -12.93 2.74 -2.59
C ASN A 261 -12.68 2.60 -1.08
N ILE A 262 -11.51 2.07 -0.72
CA ILE A 262 -11.07 2.03 0.68
C ILE A 262 -10.61 3.44 1.10
N ASN A 263 -11.57 4.33 1.31
CA ASN A 263 -11.37 5.68 1.82
C ASN A 263 -12.60 6.13 2.63
N VAL A 264 -12.46 7.24 3.36
CA VAL A 264 -13.53 7.79 4.20
C VAL A 264 -14.76 8.16 3.37
N ARG A 265 -14.57 8.75 2.17
CA ARG A 265 -15.69 9.20 1.33
C ARG A 265 -16.59 8.04 0.91
N SER A 266 -16.02 6.99 0.30
CA SER A 266 -16.81 5.84 -0.15
C SER A 266 -17.44 5.05 1.00
N MET A 267 -16.82 5.08 2.19
CA MET A 267 -17.36 4.38 3.37
C MET A 267 -18.47 5.15 4.09
N HIS A 268 -18.54 6.50 3.93
CA HIS A 268 -19.44 7.33 4.76
C HIS A 268 -20.26 8.36 3.98
N SER A 269 -19.83 8.83 2.83
CA SER A 269 -20.37 10.04 2.21
C SER A 269 -20.80 9.90 0.76
N ASP A 270 -20.10 9.10 -0.04
CA ASP A 270 -20.43 8.88 -1.45
C ASP A 270 -21.55 7.82 -1.57
N SER A 271 -22.35 7.87 -2.64
CA SER A 271 -23.30 6.79 -2.94
C SER A 271 -22.56 5.64 -3.60
N GLU A 272 -22.56 4.48 -2.97
CA GLU A 272 -21.85 3.29 -3.43
C GLU A 272 -22.76 2.05 -3.41
N LEU A 273 -22.44 1.10 -4.28
CA LEU A 273 -23.16 -0.17 -4.39
C LEU A 273 -22.16 -1.34 -4.31
N GLY A 274 -22.55 -2.41 -3.63
CA GLY A 274 -21.78 -3.63 -3.53
C GLY A 274 -22.63 -4.88 -3.51
N ILE A 275 -22.00 -6.00 -3.81
CA ILE A 275 -22.57 -7.34 -3.70
C ILE A 275 -21.66 -8.20 -2.81
N ALA A 276 -22.24 -8.75 -1.76
CA ALA A 276 -21.57 -9.62 -0.81
C ALA A 276 -22.07 -11.06 -0.96
N GLN A 277 -21.15 -12.02 -1.02
CA GLN A 277 -21.47 -13.42 -1.22
C GLN A 277 -20.64 -14.32 -0.30
N PRO A 278 -21.29 -15.11 0.59
CA PRO A 278 -20.64 -16.19 1.33
C PRO A 278 -20.62 -17.46 0.45
N ASN A 279 -19.81 -17.44 -0.60
CA ASN A 279 -19.70 -18.55 -1.56
C ASN A 279 -18.25 -19.04 -1.64
N PRO A 280 -17.90 -20.18 -1.01
CA PRO A 280 -16.53 -20.69 -0.99
C PRO A 280 -15.95 -21.00 -2.37
N ASP A 281 -16.74 -21.55 -3.28
CA ASP A 281 -16.26 -21.90 -4.62
C ASP A 281 -15.91 -20.66 -5.43
N LEU A 282 -16.73 -19.60 -5.33
CA LEU A 282 -16.47 -18.33 -5.99
C LEU A 282 -15.24 -17.63 -5.39
N ALA A 283 -15.16 -17.54 -4.05
CA ALA A 283 -14.07 -16.88 -3.36
C ALA A 283 -12.72 -17.55 -3.68
N ARG A 284 -12.67 -18.87 -3.64
CA ARG A 284 -11.49 -19.68 -4.00
C ARG A 284 -11.12 -19.49 -5.47
N ALA A 285 -12.06 -19.62 -6.39
CA ALA A 285 -11.79 -19.46 -7.81
C ALA A 285 -11.22 -18.09 -8.14
N MET A 286 -11.80 -17.02 -7.57
CA MET A 286 -11.29 -15.66 -7.74
C MET A 286 -9.88 -15.49 -7.15
N ARG A 287 -9.61 -16.03 -5.97
CA ARG A 287 -8.28 -15.96 -5.37
C ARG A 287 -7.25 -16.69 -6.24
N GLU A 288 -7.53 -17.92 -6.64
CA GLU A 288 -6.59 -18.73 -7.42
C GLU A 288 -6.25 -18.05 -8.75
N GLU A 289 -7.24 -17.52 -9.42
CA GLU A 289 -7.05 -16.80 -10.68
C GLU A 289 -6.23 -15.52 -10.49
N LEU A 290 -6.63 -14.65 -9.55
CA LEU A 290 -5.96 -13.37 -9.33
C LEU A 290 -4.52 -13.55 -8.83
N TRP A 291 -4.32 -14.42 -7.84
CA TRP A 291 -2.97 -14.66 -7.32
C TRP A 291 -2.08 -15.35 -8.36
N GLY A 292 -2.64 -16.28 -9.13
CA GLY A 292 -1.96 -16.91 -10.25
C GLY A 292 -1.59 -15.91 -11.35
N ALA A 293 -2.47 -14.98 -11.69
CA ALA A 293 -2.22 -13.94 -12.68
C ALA A 293 -1.14 -12.94 -12.21
N HIS A 294 -1.17 -12.55 -10.94
CA HIS A 294 -0.23 -11.57 -10.41
C HIS A 294 1.18 -12.15 -10.23
N ALA A 295 1.30 -13.36 -9.68
CA ALA A 295 2.58 -13.99 -9.35
C ALA A 295 3.09 -14.97 -10.42
N TYR A 296 2.29 -15.28 -11.44
CA TYR A 296 2.51 -16.30 -12.47
C TYR A 296 2.73 -17.71 -11.89
N LYS A 297 2.34 -17.90 -10.65
CA LYS A 297 2.39 -19.16 -9.93
C LYS A 297 1.46 -19.07 -8.72
N LEU A 298 0.84 -20.19 -8.37
CA LEU A 298 0.10 -20.37 -7.13
C LEU A 298 0.81 -21.43 -6.28
N ALA A 299 0.97 -21.16 -4.99
CA ALA A 299 1.45 -22.13 -4.01
C ALA A 299 0.26 -22.79 -3.28
N GLU A 300 0.53 -23.87 -2.53
CA GLU A 300 -0.52 -24.66 -1.89
C GLU A 300 -1.14 -23.97 -0.68
N THR A 301 -0.30 -23.31 0.15
CA THR A 301 -0.73 -22.67 1.38
C THR A 301 -0.68 -21.15 1.30
N THR A 302 -1.43 -20.47 2.16
CA THR A 302 -1.42 -19.00 2.30
C THR A 302 -0.03 -18.49 2.67
N GLU A 303 0.66 -19.16 3.59
CA GLU A 303 2.03 -18.79 3.99
C GLU A 303 3.02 -18.88 2.83
N GLU A 304 2.94 -19.94 2.03
CA GLU A 304 3.79 -20.11 0.86
C GLU A 304 3.51 -19.07 -0.22
N ASN A 305 2.24 -18.72 -0.45
CA ASN A 305 1.87 -17.62 -1.35
C ASN A 305 2.39 -16.29 -0.84
N PHE A 306 2.34 -16.03 0.47
CA PHE A 306 2.91 -14.83 1.06
C PHE A 306 4.43 -14.74 0.83
N LYS A 307 5.16 -15.82 1.05
CA LYS A 307 6.60 -15.92 0.75
C LYS A 307 6.87 -15.73 -0.74
N LEU A 308 6.07 -16.37 -1.60
CA LEU A 308 6.18 -16.28 -3.05
C LEU A 308 5.99 -14.83 -3.55
N TRP A 309 4.97 -14.11 -3.06
CA TRP A 309 4.74 -12.71 -3.43
C TRP A 309 5.92 -11.82 -3.05
N ASN A 310 6.42 -11.97 -1.82
CA ASN A 310 7.60 -11.22 -1.37
C ASN A 310 8.83 -11.50 -2.26
N GLN A 311 9.11 -12.77 -2.56
CA GLN A 311 10.21 -13.17 -3.45
C GLN A 311 10.07 -12.58 -4.86
N LYS A 312 8.85 -12.59 -5.42
CA LYS A 312 8.59 -12.02 -6.75
C LYS A 312 8.76 -10.51 -6.77
N MET A 313 8.26 -9.81 -5.75
CA MET A 313 8.45 -8.37 -5.63
C MET A 313 9.92 -7.99 -5.43
N ASP A 314 10.66 -8.72 -4.59
CA ASP A 314 12.09 -8.48 -4.38
C ASP A 314 12.90 -8.74 -5.67
N LYS A 315 12.55 -9.79 -6.42
CA LYS A 315 13.16 -10.03 -7.73
C LYS A 315 12.87 -8.92 -8.72
N ASN A 316 11.61 -8.51 -8.83
CA ASN A 316 11.20 -7.43 -9.73
C ASN A 316 11.82 -6.09 -9.33
N TRP A 317 12.02 -5.82 -8.04
CA TRP A 317 12.75 -4.65 -7.55
C TRP A 317 14.19 -4.62 -8.09
N LYS A 318 14.92 -5.75 -8.01
CA LYS A 318 16.28 -5.86 -8.56
C LYS A 318 16.30 -5.68 -10.07
N GLN A 319 15.38 -6.36 -10.78
CA GLN A 319 15.27 -6.25 -12.24
C GLN A 319 14.98 -4.82 -12.71
N GLN A 320 14.05 -4.14 -12.04
CA GLN A 320 13.71 -2.76 -12.36
C GLN A 320 14.91 -1.82 -12.20
N ARG A 321 15.70 -1.97 -11.14
CA ARG A 321 16.94 -1.19 -10.93
C ARG A 321 17.98 -1.44 -12.00
N ASN A 322 18.05 -2.67 -12.51
CA ASN A 322 18.98 -3.05 -13.58
C ASN A 322 18.48 -2.69 -14.97
N GLY A 323 17.24 -2.21 -15.11
CA GLY A 323 16.60 -1.98 -16.41
C GLY A 323 16.24 -3.27 -17.14
N GLU A 324 15.99 -4.36 -16.41
CA GLU A 324 15.61 -5.68 -16.92
C GLU A 324 14.09 -5.85 -16.95
N SER A 325 13.59 -6.75 -17.81
CA SER A 325 12.15 -7.09 -17.85
C SER A 325 11.69 -7.72 -16.54
N LEU A 326 10.48 -7.34 -16.12
CA LEU A 326 9.85 -7.91 -14.93
C LEU A 326 9.55 -9.40 -15.13
N THR A 327 9.61 -10.19 -14.06
CA THR A 327 9.24 -11.61 -14.08
C THR A 327 7.75 -11.83 -13.84
N THR A 328 7.08 -10.90 -13.15
CA THR A 328 5.65 -10.93 -12.83
C THR A 328 5.12 -9.50 -12.83
N HIS A 329 3.82 -9.33 -12.63
CA HIS A 329 3.23 -7.99 -12.52
C HIS A 329 3.39 -7.35 -11.14
N LEU A 330 3.80 -8.09 -10.10
CA LEU A 330 3.91 -7.61 -8.73
C LEU A 330 5.12 -6.69 -8.55
N LEU A 331 4.88 -5.45 -8.17
CA LEU A 331 5.90 -4.57 -7.61
C LEU A 331 5.55 -4.27 -6.15
N ARG A 332 6.57 -4.12 -5.31
CA ARG A 332 6.33 -3.66 -3.93
C ARG A 332 5.81 -2.24 -3.97
N PHE A 333 4.77 -1.97 -3.19
CA PHE A 333 4.30 -0.60 -3.00
C PHE A 333 5.47 0.29 -2.54
N TRP A 334 5.63 1.43 -3.20
CA TRP A 334 6.68 2.40 -2.91
C TRP A 334 6.24 3.78 -3.37
N ASP A 335 6.26 4.79 -2.50
CA ASP A 335 5.73 6.12 -2.83
C ASP A 335 6.73 7.04 -3.54
N VAL A 336 7.93 6.56 -3.82
CA VAL A 336 8.98 7.36 -4.46
C VAL A 336 9.03 7.10 -5.96
N THR A 337 8.94 8.18 -6.73
CA THR A 337 9.21 8.12 -8.17
C THR A 337 10.72 8.06 -8.41
N THR A 338 11.18 7.03 -9.07
CA THR A 338 12.57 6.85 -9.47
C THR A 338 12.69 6.84 -11.00
N PRO A 339 13.90 7.00 -11.58
CA PRO A 339 14.09 6.83 -13.02
C PRO A 339 13.66 5.45 -13.56
N TYR A 340 13.52 4.48 -12.68
CA TYR A 340 13.08 3.11 -12.99
C TYR A 340 11.60 2.89 -12.67
N SER A 341 10.92 3.87 -12.10
CA SER A 341 9.48 3.77 -11.86
C SER A 341 8.72 3.69 -13.18
N PRO A 342 7.66 2.89 -13.26
CA PRO A 342 6.80 2.89 -14.43
C PRO A 342 6.25 4.29 -14.68
N ASN A 343 6.27 4.75 -15.93
CA ASN A 343 5.67 6.03 -16.28
C ASN A 343 4.14 5.92 -16.16
N PHE A 344 3.55 6.84 -15.43
CA PHE A 344 2.09 7.04 -15.43
C PHE A 344 1.73 7.76 -16.72
N THR A 345 1.09 7.07 -17.66
CA THR A 345 0.30 7.75 -18.68
C THR A 345 -1.16 7.66 -18.22
N VAL A 346 -1.68 8.77 -17.73
CA VAL A 346 -3.13 8.96 -17.60
C VAL A 346 -3.60 9.25 -19.02
N ASP A 347 -4.31 8.31 -19.65
CA ASP A 347 -5.09 8.57 -20.84
C ASP A 347 -6.43 9.18 -20.44
#